data_f245d8cbd44f376c297e246b6dd8a3f8
#
_entry.id   f245d8cbd44f376c297e246b6dd8a3f8
#
_cell.length_a   1.000
_cell.length_b   1.000
_cell.length_c   1.000
_cell.angle_alpha   90.00
_cell.angle_beta   90.00
_cell.angle_gamma   90.00
#
_symmetry.space_group_name_H-M   'P 1'
#
loop_
_entity.id
_entity.type
_entity.pdbx_description
1 polymer ?
#
loop_
_entity_poly.entity_id
_entity_poly.type
_entity_poly.pdbx_seq_one_letter_code
_entity_poly.pdbx_strand_id
1 'polypeptide(L)'
;MPPPEYHVRGAVINVVLKRSNDYSFQGEVSADYKNQYFNSGGMKGNFRLSTPKMAFDVMYGANDVKNMEYIDLDSRHALKNERYDISQNEQLRSKYWNHNFRTAFEYNFNDNHTINVIYTGSYSPDQYNSSETTGNYQTSNVDKYLDTRMNNVTLQYHSGFGLEIGGDYTHYKSDNHQSLYADYQDGRQSSFSMVGGQRIDRYSIYADQKHSLSKGWSLGYGVSYRFAKDRDFQTYDKVVGDIHTQNMYSDLKEQTTNFYVSLSKNYETGVSFSVSATGEYYTIGNYHKWAVYPQASLTYFKTPKHTFQFSLSTDKTYPGYWDMQSSVSYLNGYTELWGTPGLKPMTNYNLNGSYI
;
A
#
# COMPACT_ATOMS: atom_id res chain seq x y z
N MET A 1 -3.00 14.67 -0.63
CA MET A 1 -1.83 14.10 -1.37
C MET A 1 -0.56 14.70 -0.76
N PRO A 2 0.51 13.92 -0.59
CA PRO A 2 1.79 14.49 -0.16
C PRO A 2 2.33 15.48 -1.20
N PRO A 3 3.27 16.35 -0.82
CA PRO A 3 3.95 17.22 -1.77
C PRO A 3 4.50 16.43 -2.96
N PRO A 4 4.48 17.03 -4.18
CA PRO A 4 4.79 16.29 -5.42
C PRO A 4 6.18 15.67 -5.45
N GLU A 5 7.15 16.30 -4.80
CA GLU A 5 8.54 15.84 -4.70
C GLU A 5 8.74 14.50 -4.00
N TYR A 6 7.75 14.00 -3.28
CA TYR A 6 7.86 12.69 -2.60
C TYR A 6 7.49 11.51 -3.50
N HIS A 7 6.90 11.72 -4.67
CA HIS A 7 6.54 10.70 -5.68
C HIS A 7 5.74 9.51 -5.16
N VAL A 8 5.02 9.67 -4.04
CA VAL A 8 4.23 8.61 -3.39
C VAL A 8 2.74 8.91 -3.45
N ARG A 9 1.94 7.85 -3.39
CA ARG A 9 0.47 7.90 -3.46
C ARG A 9 -0.21 7.90 -2.08
N GLY A 10 0.54 7.99 -1.00
CA GLY A 10 0.03 7.89 0.37
C GLY A 10 0.52 9.03 1.27
N ALA A 11 0.32 8.87 2.58
CA ALA A 11 0.87 9.80 3.56
C ALA A 11 2.40 9.70 3.62
N VAL A 12 3.07 10.83 3.86
CA VAL A 12 4.53 10.92 4.03
C VAL A 12 4.84 11.41 5.42
N ILE A 13 5.72 10.70 6.10
CA ILE A 13 6.38 11.16 7.33
C ILE A 13 7.87 11.29 6.99
N ASN A 14 8.35 12.52 6.92
CA ASN A 14 9.77 12.77 6.70
C ASN A 14 10.47 12.92 8.04
N VAL A 15 11.34 11.97 8.37
CA VAL A 15 12.16 11.98 9.59
C VAL A 15 13.59 12.38 9.21
N VAL A 16 13.96 13.60 9.56
CA VAL A 16 15.33 14.10 9.34
C VAL A 16 16.15 13.81 10.59
N LEU A 17 17.08 12.89 10.47
CA LEU A 17 18.03 12.57 11.56
C LEU A 17 19.19 13.56 11.56
N LYS A 18 19.60 13.97 12.75
CA LYS A 18 20.83 14.75 12.91
C LYS A 18 22.02 13.85 12.58
N ARG A 19 22.90 14.31 11.69
CA ARG A 19 24.13 13.58 11.37
C ARG A 19 25.05 13.53 12.59
N SER A 20 25.63 12.38 12.85
CA SER A 20 26.73 12.24 13.78
C SER A 20 28.03 12.45 13.02
N ASN A 21 28.90 13.30 13.53
CA ASN A 21 30.26 13.50 12.99
C ASN A 21 31.26 12.44 13.53
N ASP A 22 30.77 11.55 14.41
CA ASP A 22 31.61 10.55 15.09
C ASP A 22 31.25 9.14 14.63
N TYR A 23 32.16 8.22 14.83
CA TYR A 23 31.88 6.80 14.71
C TYR A 23 30.88 6.38 15.78
N SER A 24 29.77 5.82 15.37
CA SER A 24 28.77 5.32 16.30
C SER A 24 28.23 3.96 15.87
N PHE A 25 27.97 3.12 16.85
CA PHE A 25 27.25 1.87 16.71
C PHE A 25 26.04 1.90 17.63
N GLN A 26 24.88 1.61 17.09
CA GLN A 26 23.63 1.55 17.83
C GLN A 26 22.91 0.26 17.48
N GLY A 27 22.26 -0.34 18.46
CA GLY A 27 21.47 -1.54 18.24
C GLY A 27 20.34 -1.64 19.26
N GLU A 28 19.24 -2.22 18.81
CA GLU A 28 18.08 -2.53 19.64
C GLU A 28 17.57 -3.91 19.26
N VAL A 29 17.22 -4.70 20.25
CA VAL A 29 16.51 -5.96 20.07
C VAL A 29 15.29 -5.93 20.96
N SER A 30 14.13 -6.29 20.43
CA SER A 30 12.89 -6.42 21.19
C SER A 30 12.18 -7.71 20.84
N ALA A 31 11.47 -8.25 21.80
CA ALA A 31 10.58 -9.40 21.62
C ALA A 31 9.26 -9.11 22.32
N ASP A 32 8.19 -9.60 21.74
CA ASP A 32 6.85 -9.55 22.32
C ASP A 32 6.22 -10.94 22.35
N TYR A 33 5.36 -11.14 23.33
CA TYR A 33 4.57 -12.34 23.47
C TYR A 33 3.11 -11.95 23.74
N LYS A 34 2.19 -12.63 23.08
CA LYS A 34 0.75 -12.46 23.25
C LYS A 34 0.10 -13.82 23.48
N ASN A 35 -0.82 -13.83 24.41
CA ASN A 35 -1.70 -14.98 24.65
C ASN A 35 -3.13 -14.45 24.71
N GLN A 36 -3.92 -14.73 23.66
CA GLN A 36 -5.35 -14.42 23.63
C GLN A 36 -6.14 -15.71 23.44
N TYR A 37 -6.22 -16.27 22.23
CA TYR A 37 -6.72 -17.61 21.96
C TYR A 37 -5.57 -18.57 21.66
N PHE A 38 -4.48 -18.02 21.12
CA PHE A 38 -3.27 -18.75 20.77
C PHE A 38 -2.04 -18.03 21.31
N ASN A 39 -1.01 -18.81 21.58
CA ASN A 39 0.31 -18.25 21.81
C ASN A 39 0.85 -17.69 20.51
N SER A 40 1.22 -16.43 20.48
CA SER A 40 1.81 -15.73 19.37
C SER A 40 2.87 -14.77 19.88
N GLY A 41 3.70 -14.24 19.03
CA GLY A 41 4.72 -13.28 19.42
C GLY A 41 5.65 -12.93 18.28
N GLY A 42 6.60 -12.05 18.57
CA GLY A 42 7.53 -11.59 17.58
C GLY A 42 8.87 -11.21 18.18
N MET A 43 9.81 -11.07 17.29
CA MET A 43 11.13 -10.50 17.59
C MET A 43 11.52 -9.53 16.49
N LYS A 44 12.20 -8.46 16.85
CA LYS A 44 12.82 -7.54 15.91
C LYS A 44 14.14 -7.03 16.43
N GLY A 45 15.07 -6.83 15.51
CA GLY A 45 16.34 -6.22 15.79
C GLY A 45 16.64 -5.15 14.78
N ASN A 46 17.29 -4.09 15.21
CA ASN A 46 17.87 -3.07 14.35
C ASN A 46 19.30 -2.78 14.78
N PHE A 47 20.16 -2.52 13.79
CA PHE A 47 21.54 -2.15 14.00
C PHE A 47 21.89 -1.03 13.04
N ARG A 48 22.59 -0.02 13.54
CA ARG A 48 23.12 1.09 12.76
C ARG A 48 24.59 1.29 13.08
N LEU A 49 25.41 1.27 12.03
CA LEU A 49 26.79 1.71 12.06
C LEU A 49 26.87 3.04 11.30
N SER A 50 27.40 4.08 11.92
CA SER A 50 27.67 5.33 11.22
C SER A 50 29.06 5.83 11.43
N THR A 51 29.58 6.47 10.38
CA THR A 51 30.86 7.14 10.32
C THR A 51 30.65 8.54 9.72
N PRO A 52 31.61 9.44 9.69
CA PRO A 52 31.45 10.75 9.06
C PRO A 52 31.03 10.70 7.58
N LYS A 53 31.37 9.63 6.85
CA LYS A 53 31.10 9.51 5.42
C LYS A 53 30.04 8.49 5.04
N MET A 54 29.69 7.55 5.92
CA MET A 54 28.74 6.49 5.58
C MET A 54 27.90 6.09 6.77
N ALA A 55 26.68 5.63 6.49
CA ALA A 55 25.86 4.93 7.45
C ALA A 55 25.34 3.61 6.83
N PHE A 56 25.27 2.59 7.68
CA PHE A 56 24.74 1.29 7.32
C PHE A 56 23.72 0.87 8.37
N ASP A 57 22.49 0.59 7.93
CA ASP A 57 21.39 0.15 8.76
C ASP A 57 20.94 -1.25 8.35
N VAL A 58 20.69 -2.11 9.33
CA VAL A 58 20.04 -3.42 9.13
C VAL A 58 18.90 -3.56 10.11
N MET A 59 17.73 -3.94 9.61
CA MET A 59 16.56 -4.26 10.42
C MET A 59 16.02 -5.61 9.99
N TYR A 60 15.66 -6.42 10.96
CA TYR A 60 14.95 -7.66 10.75
C TYR A 60 13.86 -7.83 11.81
N GLY A 61 12.69 -8.29 11.38
CA GLY A 61 11.60 -8.63 12.26
C GLY A 61 10.92 -9.92 11.80
N ALA A 62 10.55 -10.76 12.75
CA ALA A 62 9.75 -11.96 12.53
C ALA A 62 8.61 -11.99 13.54
N ASN A 63 7.38 -12.20 13.03
CA ASN A 63 6.18 -12.28 13.84
C ASN A 63 5.43 -13.58 13.53
N ASP A 64 5.16 -14.39 14.57
CA ASP A 64 4.19 -15.47 14.54
C ASP A 64 2.81 -14.88 14.82
N VAL A 65 1.98 -14.78 13.79
CA VAL A 65 0.62 -14.22 13.88
C VAL A 65 -0.37 -15.36 13.96
N LYS A 66 -1.16 -15.37 15.04
CA LYS A 66 -2.28 -16.28 15.23
C LYS A 66 -3.45 -15.50 15.73
N ASN A 67 -4.56 -15.55 15.00
CA ASN A 67 -5.78 -14.85 15.34
C ASN A 67 -6.99 -15.76 15.21
N MET A 68 -8.01 -15.50 16.01
CA MET A 68 -9.33 -16.10 15.91
C MET A 68 -10.36 -15.00 16.13
N GLU A 69 -11.35 -14.95 15.27
CA GLU A 69 -12.45 -13.99 15.29
C GLU A 69 -13.77 -14.72 15.15
N TYR A 70 -14.78 -14.28 15.89
CA TYR A 70 -16.15 -14.76 15.80
C TYR A 70 -17.02 -13.62 15.32
N ILE A 71 -17.83 -13.91 14.31
CA ILE A 71 -18.74 -12.95 13.69
C ILE A 71 -20.15 -13.54 13.69
N ASP A 72 -21.08 -12.84 14.29
CA ASP A 72 -22.49 -13.14 14.20
C ASP A 72 -23.11 -12.17 13.17
N LEU A 73 -23.70 -12.69 12.12
CA LEU A 73 -24.27 -11.92 11.04
C LEU A 73 -25.75 -12.27 10.82
N ASP A 74 -26.60 -11.27 10.99
CA ASP A 74 -28.00 -11.34 10.60
C ASP A 74 -28.23 -10.45 9.38
N SER A 75 -28.69 -11.04 8.29
CA SER A 75 -28.95 -10.33 7.05
C SER A 75 -30.34 -10.60 6.52
N ARG A 76 -30.96 -9.58 5.94
CA ARG A 76 -32.28 -9.67 5.33
C ARG A 76 -32.22 -9.33 3.85
N HIS A 77 -32.55 -10.29 3.02
CA HIS A 77 -32.60 -10.14 1.57
C HIS A 77 -34.06 -10.08 1.12
N ALA A 78 -34.50 -8.91 0.64
CA ALA A 78 -35.83 -8.72 0.06
C ALA A 78 -35.73 -8.78 -1.46
N LEU A 79 -36.23 -9.84 -2.05
CA LEU A 79 -36.42 -10.00 -3.49
C LEU A 79 -37.85 -9.61 -3.86
N LYS A 80 -38.12 -9.46 -5.15
CA LYS A 80 -39.40 -8.94 -5.63
C LYS A 80 -40.62 -9.69 -5.07
N ASN A 81 -40.54 -11.01 -4.85
CA ASN A 81 -41.62 -11.87 -4.37
C ASN A 81 -41.24 -12.75 -3.17
N GLU A 82 -40.03 -12.65 -2.68
CA GLU A 82 -39.49 -13.53 -1.64
C GLU A 82 -38.64 -12.73 -0.67
N ARG A 83 -38.57 -13.20 0.56
CA ARG A 83 -37.74 -12.63 1.62
C ARG A 83 -36.96 -13.75 2.28
N TYR A 84 -35.66 -13.52 2.43
CA TYR A 84 -34.76 -14.42 3.15
C TYR A 84 -34.19 -13.69 4.37
N ASP A 85 -34.43 -14.22 5.55
CA ASP A 85 -33.76 -13.80 6.78
C ASP A 85 -32.66 -14.85 7.06
N ILE A 86 -31.39 -14.46 6.87
CA ILE A 86 -30.24 -15.33 7.02
C ILE A 86 -29.51 -14.93 8.29
N SER A 87 -29.37 -15.90 9.20
CA SER A 87 -28.60 -15.77 10.43
C SER A 87 -27.45 -16.79 10.40
N GLN A 88 -26.23 -16.33 10.64
CA GLN A 88 -25.05 -17.18 10.64
C GLN A 88 -24.02 -16.75 11.65
N ASN A 89 -23.29 -17.74 12.16
CA ASN A 89 -22.11 -17.60 12.98
C ASN A 89 -20.90 -18.01 12.16
N GLU A 90 -19.88 -17.17 12.14
CA GLU A 90 -18.64 -17.43 11.42
C GLU A 90 -17.47 -17.42 12.39
N GLN A 91 -16.59 -18.42 12.28
CA GLN A 91 -15.34 -18.48 12.97
C GLN A 91 -14.19 -18.38 11.98
N LEU A 92 -13.46 -17.27 12.07
CA LEU A 92 -12.26 -17.03 11.27
C LEU A 92 -11.01 -17.39 12.07
N ARG A 93 -10.09 -18.10 11.45
CA ARG A 93 -8.76 -18.42 12.01
C ARG A 93 -7.68 -18.04 11.04
N SER A 94 -6.63 -17.37 11.54
CA SER A 94 -5.45 -17.02 10.76
C SER A 94 -4.20 -17.44 11.49
N LYS A 95 -3.28 -18.08 10.76
CA LYS A 95 -1.96 -18.49 11.27
C LYS A 95 -0.91 -18.29 10.20
N TYR A 96 0.12 -17.49 10.50
CA TYR A 96 1.24 -17.29 9.58
C TYR A 96 2.45 -16.68 10.27
N TRP A 97 3.61 -16.86 9.66
CA TRP A 97 4.80 -16.09 9.96
C TRP A 97 4.93 -14.90 9.01
N ASN A 98 5.37 -13.78 9.55
CA ASN A 98 5.69 -12.60 8.75
C ASN A 98 7.13 -12.19 9.04
N HIS A 99 7.98 -12.19 8.02
CA HIS A 99 9.36 -11.77 8.06
C HIS A 99 9.52 -10.46 7.31
N ASN A 100 10.09 -9.45 7.97
CA ASN A 100 10.39 -8.16 7.37
C ASN A 100 11.87 -7.89 7.49
N PHE A 101 12.47 -7.48 6.40
CA PHE A 101 13.89 -7.21 6.30
C PHE A 101 14.12 -5.85 5.62
N ARG A 102 15.02 -5.04 6.16
CA ARG A 102 15.47 -3.79 5.55
C ARG A 102 16.95 -3.61 5.76
N THR A 103 17.69 -3.29 4.68
CA THR A 103 19.04 -2.73 4.77
C THR A 103 19.06 -1.39 4.07
N ALA A 104 19.84 -0.46 4.62
CA ALA A 104 20.08 0.83 4.00
C ALA A 104 21.56 1.17 4.09
N PHE A 105 22.10 1.67 3.01
CA PHE A 105 23.45 2.18 2.90
C PHE A 105 23.40 3.62 2.40
N GLU A 106 23.98 4.52 3.16
CA GLU A 106 24.18 5.92 2.81
C GLU A 106 25.66 6.20 2.66
N TYR A 107 26.05 6.88 1.60
CA TYR A 107 27.41 7.35 1.39
C TYR A 107 27.43 8.83 1.03
N ASN A 108 28.19 9.60 1.80
CA ASN A 108 28.42 11.02 1.60
C ASN A 108 29.77 11.23 0.91
N PHE A 109 29.76 11.61 -0.37
CA PHE A 109 30.99 11.98 -1.10
C PHE A 109 31.63 13.21 -0.46
N ASN A 110 30.76 14.17 -0.09
CA ASN A 110 31.07 15.38 0.67
C ASN A 110 29.76 15.87 1.34
N ASP A 111 29.79 17.03 1.97
CA ASP A 111 28.63 17.59 2.70
C ASP A 111 27.41 17.88 1.80
N ASN A 112 27.61 17.92 0.50
CA ASN A 112 26.61 18.32 -0.48
C ASN A 112 26.14 17.19 -1.40
N HIS A 113 26.77 16.03 -1.36
CA HIS A 113 26.46 14.93 -2.28
C HIS A 113 26.31 13.61 -1.54
N THR A 114 25.15 13.03 -1.61
CA THR A 114 24.80 11.79 -0.92
C THR A 114 24.18 10.79 -1.88
N ILE A 115 24.53 9.53 -1.75
CA ILE A 115 23.85 8.40 -2.39
C ILE A 115 23.27 7.49 -1.32
N ASN A 116 22.02 7.04 -1.53
CA ASN A 116 21.31 6.09 -0.68
C ASN A 116 20.93 4.86 -1.49
N VAL A 117 21.19 3.70 -0.96
CA VAL A 117 20.73 2.41 -1.49
C VAL A 117 19.95 1.71 -0.39
N ILE A 118 18.69 1.38 -0.66
CA ILE A 118 17.80 0.75 0.32
C ILE A 118 17.24 -0.52 -0.30
N TYR A 119 17.34 -1.63 0.44
CA TYR A 119 16.60 -2.85 0.14
C TYR A 119 15.57 -3.10 1.24
N THR A 120 14.35 -3.45 0.83
CA THR A 120 13.27 -3.85 1.73
C THR A 120 12.66 -5.16 1.24
N GLY A 121 12.52 -6.13 2.12
CA GLY A 121 11.89 -7.41 1.85
C GLY A 121 10.78 -7.72 2.85
N SER A 122 9.72 -8.36 2.38
CA SER A 122 8.68 -8.96 3.21
C SER A 122 8.38 -10.37 2.70
N TYR A 123 8.28 -11.32 3.60
CA TYR A 123 8.01 -12.72 3.28
C TYR A 123 7.07 -13.31 4.31
N SER A 124 5.93 -13.82 3.85
CA SER A 124 4.97 -14.52 4.69
C SER A 124 4.65 -15.88 4.05
N PRO A 125 5.39 -16.93 4.44
CA PRO A 125 5.15 -18.27 3.97
C PRO A 125 3.97 -18.93 4.67
N ASP A 126 3.37 -19.92 4.02
CA ASP A 126 2.40 -20.86 4.60
C ASP A 126 1.30 -20.17 5.43
N GLN A 127 0.81 -19.02 4.93
CA GLN A 127 -0.30 -18.33 5.58
C GLN A 127 -1.54 -19.20 5.45
N TYR A 128 -2.05 -19.66 6.58
CA TYR A 128 -3.29 -20.41 6.65
C TYR A 128 -4.41 -19.55 7.20
N ASN A 129 -5.50 -19.45 6.46
CA ASN A 129 -6.74 -18.82 6.88
C ASN A 129 -7.89 -19.81 6.69
N SER A 130 -8.73 -19.96 7.69
CA SER A 130 -9.96 -20.73 7.57
C SER A 130 -11.16 -19.94 8.02
N SER A 131 -12.31 -20.17 7.37
CA SER A 131 -13.62 -19.67 7.77
C SER A 131 -14.56 -20.87 7.90
N GLU A 132 -15.08 -21.08 9.11
CA GLU A 132 -16.13 -22.04 9.39
C GLU A 132 -17.42 -21.25 9.62
N THR A 133 -18.43 -21.43 8.76
CA THR A 133 -19.70 -20.73 8.85
C THR A 133 -20.82 -21.74 9.13
N THR A 134 -21.66 -21.45 10.13
CA THR A 134 -22.86 -22.23 10.46
C THR A 134 -24.07 -21.32 10.53
N GLY A 135 -25.15 -21.65 9.85
CA GLY A 135 -26.33 -20.81 9.83
C GLY A 135 -27.61 -21.52 9.40
N ASN A 136 -28.71 -20.79 9.37
CA ASN A 136 -30.02 -21.28 8.98
C ASN A 136 -30.18 -21.45 7.46
N TYR A 137 -29.20 -21.05 6.64
CA TYR A 137 -29.21 -21.21 5.19
C TYR A 137 -28.19 -22.25 4.73
N GLN A 138 -27.01 -22.26 5.36
CA GLN A 138 -25.92 -23.14 4.97
C GLN A 138 -24.96 -23.42 6.14
N THR A 139 -24.14 -24.46 5.98
CA THR A 139 -22.89 -24.68 6.73
C THR A 139 -21.76 -24.77 5.71
N SER A 140 -20.68 -24.01 5.91
CA SER A 140 -19.56 -24.06 4.97
C SER A 140 -18.22 -23.97 5.68
N ASN A 141 -17.20 -24.52 4.99
CA ASN A 141 -15.80 -24.40 5.35
C ASN A 141 -15.01 -23.87 4.15
N VAL A 142 -14.23 -22.81 4.39
CA VAL A 142 -13.27 -22.26 3.44
C VAL A 142 -11.90 -22.33 4.03
N ASP A 143 -10.99 -23.01 3.34
CA ASP A 143 -9.56 -23.04 3.68
C ASP A 143 -8.76 -22.30 2.62
N LYS A 144 -7.85 -21.45 3.05
CA LYS A 144 -6.99 -20.68 2.17
C LYS A 144 -5.55 -20.72 2.64
N TYR A 145 -4.67 -21.12 1.72
CA TYR A 145 -3.21 -21.08 1.88
C TYR A 145 -2.65 -20.01 0.96
N LEU A 146 -1.76 -19.19 1.49
CA LEU A 146 -1.22 -18.06 0.77
C LEU A 146 0.27 -17.89 1.09
N ASP A 147 1.12 -17.88 0.06
CA ASP A 147 2.51 -17.46 0.16
C ASP A 147 2.66 -16.06 -0.43
N THR A 148 3.28 -15.14 0.29
CA THR A 148 3.56 -13.80 -0.24
C THR A 148 5.01 -13.41 -0.09
N ARG A 149 5.56 -12.77 -1.12
CA ARG A 149 6.93 -12.23 -1.14
C ARG A 149 6.93 -10.87 -1.81
N MET A 150 7.58 -9.92 -1.17
CA MET A 150 7.83 -8.60 -1.75
C MET A 150 9.29 -8.24 -1.57
N ASN A 151 9.92 -7.75 -2.62
CA ASN A 151 11.27 -7.21 -2.62
C ASN A 151 11.24 -5.83 -3.26
N ASN A 152 11.90 -4.87 -2.65
CA ASN A 152 12.04 -3.53 -3.19
C ASN A 152 13.50 -3.07 -3.05
N VAL A 153 14.04 -2.50 -4.11
CA VAL A 153 15.34 -1.83 -4.12
C VAL A 153 15.11 -0.38 -4.52
N THR A 154 15.62 0.55 -3.72
CA THR A 154 15.55 2.00 -3.98
C THR A 154 16.96 2.55 -4.08
N LEU A 155 17.21 3.38 -5.08
CA LEU A 155 18.42 4.16 -5.27
C LEU A 155 18.06 5.64 -5.31
N GLN A 156 18.79 6.47 -4.53
CA GLN A 156 18.59 7.92 -4.49
C GLN A 156 19.94 8.63 -4.48
N TYR A 157 20.01 9.73 -5.21
CA TYR A 157 21.14 10.64 -5.21
C TYR A 157 20.66 12.05 -4.92
N HIS A 158 21.28 12.71 -3.97
CA HIS A 158 21.02 14.10 -3.60
C HIS A 158 22.24 14.94 -3.85
N SER A 159 22.04 16.12 -4.44
CA SER A 159 23.10 17.10 -4.67
C SER A 159 22.89 18.38 -3.85
N GLY A 160 23.96 19.07 -3.49
CA GLY A 160 23.89 20.35 -2.77
C GLY A 160 23.33 21.51 -3.58
N PHE A 161 23.24 21.37 -4.91
CA PHE A 161 22.59 22.37 -5.76
C PHE A 161 21.09 22.12 -5.98
N GLY A 162 20.50 21.17 -5.20
CA GLY A 162 19.08 20.91 -5.17
C GLY A 162 18.56 19.90 -6.20
N LEU A 163 19.46 19.17 -6.92
CA LEU A 163 19.06 18.07 -7.78
C LEU A 163 18.93 16.80 -6.96
N GLU A 164 17.81 16.12 -7.11
CA GLU A 164 17.55 14.78 -6.63
C GLU A 164 17.19 13.86 -7.80
N ILE A 165 17.84 12.71 -7.89
CA ILE A 165 17.54 11.67 -8.88
C ILE A 165 17.37 10.36 -8.12
N GLY A 166 16.33 9.62 -8.46
CA GLY A 166 16.11 8.33 -7.84
C GLY A 166 15.26 7.39 -8.66
N GLY A 167 15.17 6.19 -8.15
CA GLY A 167 14.31 5.17 -8.72
C GLY A 167 14.15 3.99 -7.78
N ASP A 168 13.12 3.20 -8.03
CA ASP A 168 12.86 1.96 -7.31
C ASP A 168 12.43 0.83 -8.25
N TYR A 169 12.74 -0.39 -7.83
CA TYR A 169 12.21 -1.61 -8.39
C TYR A 169 11.52 -2.41 -7.29
N THR A 170 10.28 -2.79 -7.54
CA THR A 170 9.51 -3.66 -6.65
C THR A 170 9.12 -4.92 -7.39
N HIS A 171 9.41 -6.08 -6.78
CA HIS A 171 8.92 -7.38 -7.21
C HIS A 171 8.01 -7.95 -6.12
N TYR A 172 6.77 -8.23 -6.48
CA TYR A 172 5.78 -8.90 -5.63
C TYR A 172 5.38 -10.22 -6.28
N LYS A 173 5.27 -11.28 -5.46
CA LYS A 173 4.73 -12.57 -5.84
C LYS A 173 3.81 -13.09 -4.75
N SER A 174 2.67 -13.64 -5.16
CA SER A 174 1.74 -14.35 -4.29
C SER A 174 1.31 -15.64 -4.98
N ASP A 175 1.33 -16.75 -4.24
CA ASP A 175 0.76 -18.03 -4.64
C ASP A 175 -0.41 -18.33 -3.69
N ASN A 176 -1.59 -18.65 -4.22
CA ASN A 176 -2.82 -18.81 -3.46
C ASN A 176 -3.48 -20.16 -3.79
N HIS A 177 -3.90 -20.86 -2.77
CA HIS A 177 -4.71 -22.06 -2.88
C HIS A 177 -5.94 -21.91 -1.97
N GLN A 178 -7.14 -22.09 -2.51
CA GLN A 178 -8.39 -22.01 -1.76
C GLN A 178 -9.24 -23.25 -2.03
N SER A 179 -9.90 -23.76 -0.98
CA SER A 179 -10.97 -24.72 -1.11
C SER A 179 -12.23 -24.24 -0.41
N LEU A 180 -13.37 -24.56 -0.97
CA LEU A 180 -14.69 -24.34 -0.39
C LEU A 180 -15.42 -25.69 -0.34
N TYR A 181 -16.12 -25.94 0.76
CA TYR A 181 -17.17 -26.92 0.88
C TYR A 181 -18.36 -26.29 1.58
N ALA A 182 -19.58 -26.45 1.02
CA ALA A 182 -20.81 -25.91 1.57
C ALA A 182 -21.96 -26.92 1.43
N ASP A 183 -22.70 -27.10 2.54
CA ASP A 183 -23.97 -27.84 2.61
C ASP A 183 -25.11 -26.85 2.84
N TYR A 184 -26.11 -26.86 2.00
CA TYR A 184 -27.29 -25.99 2.13
C TYR A 184 -28.45 -26.73 2.80
N GLN A 185 -29.30 -25.99 3.51
CA GLN A 185 -30.45 -26.54 4.22
C GLN A 185 -31.47 -27.26 3.31
N ASP A 186 -31.48 -26.96 2.01
CA ASP A 186 -32.31 -27.61 1.00
C ASP A 186 -31.69 -28.89 0.42
N GLY A 187 -30.55 -29.35 0.95
CA GLY A 187 -29.84 -30.56 0.54
C GLY A 187 -28.89 -30.38 -0.64
N ARG A 188 -28.77 -29.19 -1.20
CA ARG A 188 -27.72 -28.89 -2.20
C ARG A 188 -26.34 -28.91 -1.55
N GLN A 189 -25.32 -29.15 -2.37
CA GLN A 189 -23.92 -29.07 -1.98
C GLN A 189 -23.14 -28.24 -3.01
N SER A 190 -22.16 -27.51 -2.55
CA SER A 190 -21.20 -26.81 -3.42
C SER A 190 -19.79 -27.02 -2.93
N SER A 191 -18.87 -27.26 -3.84
CA SER A 191 -17.44 -27.33 -3.51
C SER A 191 -16.56 -26.99 -4.69
N PHE A 192 -15.35 -26.52 -4.41
CA PHE A 192 -14.29 -26.36 -5.39
C PHE A 192 -12.91 -26.42 -4.73
N SER A 193 -11.90 -26.61 -5.55
CA SER A 193 -10.51 -26.29 -5.27
C SER A 193 -10.03 -25.25 -6.27
N MET A 194 -9.31 -24.20 -5.81
CA MET A 194 -8.81 -23.12 -6.64
C MET A 194 -7.32 -22.94 -6.39
N VAL A 195 -6.58 -22.76 -7.47
CA VAL A 195 -5.17 -22.34 -7.45
C VAL A 195 -5.08 -21.01 -8.17
N GLY A 196 -4.43 -20.05 -7.56
CA GLY A 196 -4.22 -18.72 -8.11
C GLY A 196 -2.83 -18.20 -7.80
N GLY A 197 -2.43 -17.16 -8.48
CA GLY A 197 -1.18 -16.49 -8.22
C GLY A 197 -1.12 -15.13 -8.88
N GLN A 198 -0.37 -14.23 -8.24
CA GLN A 198 -0.15 -12.88 -8.74
C GLN A 198 1.34 -12.57 -8.76
N ARG A 199 1.80 -11.91 -9.79
CA ARG A 199 3.14 -11.40 -9.91
C ARG A 199 3.14 -9.98 -10.44
N ILE A 200 3.71 -9.05 -9.65
CA ILE A 200 3.83 -7.64 -9.99
C ILE A 200 5.31 -7.27 -10.08
N ASP A 201 5.71 -6.73 -11.23
CA ASP A 201 6.99 -6.09 -11.44
C ASP A 201 6.75 -4.59 -11.66
N ARG A 202 7.28 -3.72 -10.77
CA ARG A 202 7.10 -2.27 -10.85
C ARG A 202 8.45 -1.56 -10.84
N TYR A 203 8.61 -0.62 -11.74
CA TYR A 203 9.77 0.26 -11.88
C TYR A 203 9.32 1.71 -11.73
N SER A 204 10.10 2.53 -11.04
CA SER A 204 9.94 3.97 -11.08
C SER A 204 11.28 4.69 -11.16
N ILE A 205 11.29 5.82 -11.84
CA ILE A 205 12.42 6.74 -11.92
C ILE A 205 11.89 8.17 -11.77
N TYR A 206 12.68 9.03 -11.16
CA TYR A 206 12.35 10.44 -11.05
C TYR A 206 13.59 11.33 -11.04
N ALA A 207 13.39 12.59 -11.39
CA ALA A 207 14.38 13.65 -11.27
C ALA A 207 13.67 14.95 -10.84
N ASP A 208 14.17 15.55 -9.77
CA ASP A 208 13.64 16.75 -9.15
C ASP A 208 14.71 17.80 -9.02
N GLN A 209 14.33 19.05 -9.21
CA GLN A 209 15.20 20.19 -8.98
C GLN A 209 14.51 21.21 -8.07
N LYS A 210 15.23 21.65 -7.05
CA LYS A 210 14.79 22.68 -6.12
C LYS A 210 15.77 23.84 -6.10
N HIS A 211 15.26 25.04 -6.28
CA HIS A 211 16.02 26.28 -6.23
C HIS A 211 15.56 27.14 -5.07
N SER A 212 16.49 27.50 -4.20
CA SER A 212 16.28 28.58 -3.23
C SER A 212 16.53 29.91 -3.92
N LEU A 213 15.50 30.72 -4.06
CA LEU A 213 15.54 32.02 -4.71
C LEU A 213 15.68 33.15 -3.68
N SER A 214 15.94 34.36 -4.15
CA SER A 214 16.05 35.51 -3.27
C SER A 214 14.75 35.80 -2.48
N LYS A 215 14.86 36.46 -1.34
CA LYS A 215 13.76 36.90 -0.47
C LYS A 215 12.84 35.76 0.01
N GLY A 216 13.39 34.54 0.27
CA GLY A 216 12.67 33.42 0.86
C GLY A 216 11.73 32.68 -0.12
N TRP A 217 11.84 32.89 -1.42
CA TRP A 217 11.18 32.09 -2.43
C TRP A 217 11.89 30.76 -2.66
N SER A 218 11.11 29.72 -2.96
CA SER A 218 11.63 28.43 -3.40
C SER A 218 10.82 27.94 -4.60
N LEU A 219 11.51 27.53 -5.66
CA LEU A 219 10.95 26.94 -6.86
C LEU A 219 11.36 25.46 -6.93
N GLY A 220 10.39 24.56 -7.07
CA GLY A 220 10.62 23.13 -7.30
C GLY A 220 9.95 22.70 -8.60
N TYR A 221 10.58 21.80 -9.31
CA TYR A 221 9.99 21.13 -10.47
C TYR A 221 10.62 19.75 -10.66
N GLY A 222 9.89 18.87 -11.30
CA GLY A 222 10.39 17.53 -11.52
C GLY A 222 9.53 16.71 -12.44
N VAL A 223 10.05 15.53 -12.77
CA VAL A 223 9.43 14.53 -13.61
C VAL A 223 9.56 13.17 -12.96
N SER A 224 8.53 12.35 -13.05
CA SER A 224 8.61 10.94 -12.70
C SER A 224 7.91 10.06 -13.72
N TYR A 225 8.45 8.86 -13.89
CA TYR A 225 7.85 7.81 -14.70
C TYR A 225 7.75 6.54 -13.87
N ARG A 226 6.59 5.90 -13.91
CA ARG A 226 6.33 4.61 -13.29
C ARG A 226 5.74 3.66 -14.31
N PHE A 227 6.25 2.44 -14.31
CA PHE A 227 5.73 1.32 -15.07
C PHE A 227 5.48 0.15 -14.14
N ALA A 228 4.33 -0.49 -14.24
CA ALA A 228 4.05 -1.73 -13.56
C ALA A 228 3.46 -2.76 -14.53
N LYS A 229 3.83 -4.00 -14.35
CA LYS A 229 3.25 -5.15 -15.00
C LYS A 229 2.72 -6.10 -13.96
N ASP A 230 1.41 -6.34 -13.98
CA ASP A 230 0.71 -7.31 -13.16
C ASP A 230 0.30 -8.51 -14.02
N ARG A 231 0.63 -9.71 -13.56
CA ARG A 231 0.20 -10.97 -14.13
C ARG A 231 -0.49 -11.76 -13.05
N ASP A 232 -1.70 -12.18 -13.34
CA ASP A 232 -2.54 -12.85 -12.40
C ASP A 232 -3.25 -14.03 -13.06
N PHE A 233 -3.47 -15.10 -12.32
CA PHE A 233 -4.26 -16.23 -12.78
C PHE A 233 -5.06 -16.83 -11.63
N GLN A 234 -6.19 -17.44 -11.98
CA GLN A 234 -7.05 -18.19 -11.09
C GLN A 234 -7.66 -19.36 -11.86
N THR A 235 -7.47 -20.57 -11.38
CA THR A 235 -7.98 -21.80 -11.99
C THR A 235 -8.71 -22.64 -10.98
N TYR A 236 -9.85 -23.18 -11.39
CA TYR A 236 -10.72 -23.99 -10.55
C TYR A 236 -10.70 -25.46 -10.97
N ASP A 237 -10.78 -26.34 -9.98
CA ASP A 237 -10.87 -27.78 -10.12
C ASP A 237 -11.88 -28.36 -9.11
N LYS A 238 -12.37 -29.58 -9.37
CA LYS A 238 -13.31 -30.32 -8.50
C LYS A 238 -14.57 -29.52 -8.18
N VAL A 239 -15.10 -28.81 -9.17
CA VAL A 239 -16.29 -27.97 -9.01
C VAL A 239 -17.53 -28.84 -8.91
N VAL A 240 -18.32 -28.65 -7.85
CA VAL A 240 -19.60 -29.30 -7.60
C VAL A 240 -20.62 -28.21 -7.23
N GLY A 241 -21.85 -28.36 -7.71
CA GLY A 241 -22.93 -27.40 -7.43
C GLY A 241 -22.96 -26.20 -8.38
N ASP A 242 -23.93 -25.30 -8.12
CA ASP A 242 -24.15 -24.09 -8.92
C ASP A 242 -23.37 -22.93 -8.31
N ILE A 243 -22.06 -22.87 -8.59
CA ILE A 243 -21.14 -21.83 -8.16
C ILE A 243 -20.43 -21.22 -9.36
N HIS A 244 -20.15 -19.92 -9.28
CA HIS A 244 -19.48 -19.18 -10.35
C HIS A 244 -17.96 -19.42 -10.30
N THR A 245 -17.49 -20.41 -11.06
CA THR A 245 -16.07 -20.73 -11.18
C THR A 245 -15.62 -20.53 -12.63
N GLN A 246 -14.94 -19.43 -12.89
CA GLN A 246 -14.37 -19.15 -14.20
C GLN A 246 -12.85 -19.02 -14.07
N ASN A 247 -12.13 -19.81 -14.88
CA ASN A 247 -10.68 -19.64 -14.97
C ASN A 247 -10.36 -18.24 -15.54
N MET A 248 -9.42 -17.56 -14.92
CA MET A 248 -9.01 -16.21 -15.26
C MET A 248 -7.50 -16.17 -15.46
N TYR A 249 -7.08 -15.43 -16.49
CA TYR A 249 -5.69 -15.04 -16.74
C TYR A 249 -5.68 -13.57 -17.11
N SER A 250 -4.85 -12.79 -16.43
CA SER A 250 -4.72 -11.35 -16.62
C SER A 250 -3.25 -10.96 -16.84
N ASP A 251 -3.02 -10.03 -17.76
CA ASP A 251 -1.73 -9.35 -17.99
C ASP A 251 -2.04 -7.85 -18.10
N LEU A 252 -1.96 -7.14 -16.98
CA LEU A 252 -2.22 -5.72 -16.88
C LEU A 252 -0.91 -4.93 -16.91
N LYS A 253 -0.88 -3.88 -17.70
CA LYS A 253 0.21 -2.91 -17.74
C LYS A 253 -0.31 -1.55 -17.28
N GLU A 254 0.38 -0.96 -16.33
CA GLU A 254 0.10 0.38 -15.82
C GLU A 254 1.30 1.29 -16.11
N GLN A 255 1.04 2.51 -16.57
CA GLN A 255 2.06 3.55 -16.74
C GLN A 255 1.56 4.86 -16.15
N THR A 256 2.45 5.57 -15.51
CA THR A 256 2.18 6.91 -14.98
C THR A 256 3.36 7.81 -15.28
N THR A 257 3.12 8.92 -15.95
CA THR A 257 4.12 9.98 -16.15
C THR A 257 3.61 11.24 -15.47
N ASN A 258 4.41 11.81 -14.57
CA ASN A 258 4.08 13.03 -13.87
C ASN A 258 5.10 14.12 -14.19
N PHE A 259 4.61 15.34 -14.32
CA PHE A 259 5.39 16.57 -14.31
C PHE A 259 4.82 17.50 -13.26
N TYR A 260 5.64 18.05 -12.40
CA TYR A 260 5.16 19.01 -11.42
C TYR A 260 5.97 20.30 -11.40
N VAL A 261 5.34 21.36 -10.95
CA VAL A 261 5.96 22.59 -10.57
C VAL A 261 5.39 23.06 -9.23
N SER A 262 6.25 23.55 -8.35
CA SER A 262 5.88 24.07 -7.04
C SER A 262 6.57 25.41 -6.78
N LEU A 263 5.85 26.33 -6.15
CA LEU A 263 6.36 27.62 -5.73
C LEU A 263 5.97 27.84 -4.27
N SER A 264 6.92 28.18 -3.43
CA SER A 264 6.64 28.45 -2.02
C SER A 264 7.40 29.69 -1.54
N LYS A 265 6.87 30.30 -0.49
CA LYS A 265 7.49 31.44 0.16
C LYS A 265 7.17 31.46 1.65
N ASN A 266 8.20 31.76 2.44
CA ASN A 266 8.08 32.04 3.86
C ASN A 266 8.42 33.52 4.09
N TYR A 267 7.47 34.24 4.66
CA TYR A 267 7.66 35.65 5.04
C TYR A 267 8.04 35.74 6.52
N GLU A 268 8.93 36.63 6.86
CA GLU A 268 9.33 36.91 8.26
C GLU A 268 8.15 37.38 9.12
N THR A 269 7.10 37.86 8.51
CA THR A 269 5.85 38.30 9.15
C THR A 269 4.95 37.15 9.62
N GLY A 270 5.41 35.91 9.55
CA GLY A 270 4.63 34.74 9.97
C GLY A 270 3.65 34.23 8.91
N VAL A 271 3.75 34.68 7.67
CA VAL A 271 2.98 34.13 6.55
C VAL A 271 3.83 33.14 5.79
N SER A 272 3.32 31.94 5.56
CA SER A 272 3.89 30.98 4.61
C SER A 272 2.83 30.51 3.63
N PHE A 273 3.21 30.42 2.36
CA PHE A 273 2.35 29.85 1.35
C PHE A 273 3.11 28.92 0.42
N SER A 274 2.38 27.95 -0.13
CA SER A 274 2.87 27.03 -1.15
C SER A 274 1.77 26.77 -2.17
N VAL A 275 2.13 26.77 -3.44
CA VAL A 275 1.25 26.33 -4.53
C VAL A 275 2.01 25.34 -5.40
N SER A 276 1.33 24.32 -5.86
CA SER A 276 1.89 23.36 -6.82
C SER A 276 0.82 22.84 -7.76
N ALA A 277 1.26 22.37 -8.91
CA ALA A 277 0.42 21.65 -9.85
C ALA A 277 1.19 20.46 -10.41
N THR A 278 0.54 19.29 -10.44
CA THR A 278 1.06 18.08 -11.07
C THR A 278 0.21 17.74 -12.28
N GLY A 279 0.82 17.71 -13.46
CA GLY A 279 0.23 17.13 -14.66
C GLY A 279 0.56 15.65 -14.71
N GLU A 280 -0.44 14.80 -14.86
CA GLU A 280 -0.29 13.35 -14.94
C GLU A 280 -0.85 12.80 -16.24
N TYR A 281 -0.09 11.94 -16.89
CA TYR A 281 -0.59 11.02 -17.91
C TYR A 281 -0.61 9.61 -17.32
N TYR A 282 -1.81 9.04 -17.22
CA TYR A 282 -2.04 7.72 -16.62
C TYR A 282 -2.64 6.78 -17.64
N THR A 283 -2.10 5.54 -17.71
CA THR A 283 -2.65 4.46 -18.54
C THR A 283 -2.72 3.16 -17.76
N ILE A 284 -3.79 2.40 -17.94
CA ILE A 284 -3.95 1.04 -17.46
C ILE A 284 -4.87 0.25 -18.39
N GLY A 285 -4.38 -0.87 -18.93
CA GLY A 285 -5.12 -1.60 -19.96
C GLY A 285 -5.49 -0.68 -21.13
N ASN A 286 -6.79 -0.54 -21.40
CA ASN A 286 -7.32 0.34 -22.44
C ASN A 286 -7.67 1.76 -21.94
N TYR A 287 -7.55 2.02 -20.65
CA TYR A 287 -7.84 3.35 -20.09
C TYR A 287 -6.60 4.25 -20.16
N HIS A 288 -6.79 5.47 -20.65
CA HIS A 288 -5.77 6.52 -20.64
C HIS A 288 -6.39 7.87 -20.36
N LYS A 289 -5.71 8.70 -19.58
CA LYS A 289 -6.22 10.03 -19.21
C LYS A 289 -5.09 10.99 -18.83
N TRP A 290 -5.20 12.23 -19.30
CA TRP A 290 -4.49 13.38 -18.75
C TRP A 290 -5.29 14.02 -17.64
N ALA A 291 -4.61 14.43 -16.57
CA ALA A 291 -5.22 15.16 -15.47
C ALA A 291 -4.23 16.15 -14.87
N VAL A 292 -4.75 17.19 -14.22
CA VAL A 292 -3.95 18.17 -13.48
C VAL A 292 -4.44 18.19 -12.03
N TYR A 293 -3.52 18.13 -11.10
CA TYR A 293 -3.77 18.08 -9.66
C TYR A 293 -3.18 19.34 -9.01
N PRO A 294 -3.98 20.39 -8.77
CA PRO A 294 -3.55 21.56 -8.05
C PRO A 294 -3.48 21.31 -6.54
N GLN A 295 -2.52 21.93 -5.89
CA GLN A 295 -2.41 21.99 -4.44
C GLN A 295 -2.05 23.44 -4.04
N ALA A 296 -2.58 23.89 -2.90
CA ALA A 296 -2.23 25.17 -2.32
C ALA A 296 -2.29 25.07 -0.80
N SER A 297 -1.41 25.76 -0.12
CA SER A 297 -1.48 25.96 1.32
C SER A 297 -1.09 27.37 1.69
N LEU A 298 -1.79 27.94 2.67
CA LEU A 298 -1.51 29.23 3.25
C LEU A 298 -1.59 29.06 4.77
N THR A 299 -0.55 29.50 5.46
CA THR A 299 -0.56 29.57 6.92
C THR A 299 -0.17 30.99 7.33
N TYR A 300 -0.94 31.58 8.23
CA TYR A 300 -0.68 32.91 8.79
C TYR A 300 -0.65 32.81 10.32
N PHE A 301 0.52 33.00 10.89
CA PHE A 301 0.73 33.15 12.34
C PHE A 301 0.67 34.64 12.71
N LYS A 302 -0.51 35.09 13.08
CA LYS A 302 -0.68 36.50 13.51
C LYS A 302 -0.06 36.74 14.89
N THR A 303 -0.24 35.77 15.81
CA THR A 303 0.36 35.73 17.16
C THR A 303 0.49 34.26 17.56
N PRO A 304 1.22 33.91 18.64
CA PRO A 304 1.22 32.53 19.15
C PRO A 304 -0.16 31.94 19.50
N LYS A 305 -1.17 32.81 19.63
CA LYS A 305 -2.57 32.44 19.96
C LYS A 305 -3.54 32.49 18.79
N HIS A 306 -3.09 32.94 17.62
CA HIS A 306 -3.96 33.14 16.47
C HIS A 306 -3.28 32.65 15.19
N THR A 307 -3.65 31.49 14.74
CA THR A 307 -3.16 30.88 13.51
C THR A 307 -4.31 30.64 12.54
N PHE A 308 -4.16 31.12 11.32
CA PHE A 308 -5.07 30.85 10.21
C PHE A 308 -4.39 29.87 9.25
N GLN A 309 -5.11 28.81 8.88
CA GLN A 309 -4.63 27.84 7.91
C GLN A 309 -5.69 27.65 6.84
N PHE A 310 -5.24 27.59 5.61
CA PHE A 310 -6.06 27.26 4.46
C PHE A 310 -5.30 26.28 3.58
N SER A 311 -5.98 25.24 3.10
CA SER A 311 -5.38 24.28 2.18
C SER A 311 -6.37 23.78 1.13
N LEU A 312 -5.89 23.71 -0.10
CA LEU A 312 -6.47 22.97 -1.20
C LEU A 312 -5.56 21.77 -1.49
N SER A 313 -6.09 20.58 -1.43
CA SER A 313 -5.39 19.37 -1.84
C SER A 313 -6.21 18.53 -2.80
N THR A 314 -5.53 17.89 -3.72
CA THR A 314 -6.12 16.92 -4.64
C THR A 314 -5.61 15.53 -4.30
N ASP A 315 -6.53 14.59 -4.03
CA ASP A 315 -6.22 13.19 -3.79
C ASP A 315 -6.72 12.32 -4.94
N LYS A 316 -5.89 11.38 -5.37
CA LYS A 316 -6.24 10.39 -6.37
C LYS A 316 -6.09 8.98 -5.78
N THR A 317 -7.16 8.21 -5.85
CA THR A 317 -7.17 6.80 -5.48
C THR A 317 -7.20 5.96 -6.75
N TYR A 318 -6.24 5.05 -6.86
CA TYR A 318 -6.15 4.10 -7.97
C TYR A 318 -6.78 2.79 -7.52
N PRO A 319 -7.59 2.13 -8.37
CA PRO A 319 -8.12 0.81 -8.06
C PRO A 319 -6.98 -0.21 -7.91
N GLY A 320 -7.17 -1.19 -7.03
CA GLY A 320 -6.25 -2.31 -6.92
C GLY A 320 -6.28 -3.19 -8.17
N TYR A 321 -5.20 -3.87 -8.48
CA TYR A 321 -5.15 -4.75 -9.65
C TYR A 321 -6.17 -5.88 -9.53
N TRP A 322 -6.31 -6.45 -8.33
CA TRP A 322 -7.33 -7.47 -8.08
C TRP A 322 -8.75 -6.96 -8.33
N ASP A 323 -9.05 -5.71 -7.92
CA ASP A 323 -10.38 -5.11 -8.10
C ASP A 323 -10.76 -4.91 -9.57
N MET A 324 -9.76 -4.82 -10.45
CA MET A 324 -9.93 -4.61 -11.89
C MET A 324 -9.96 -5.91 -12.71
N GLN A 325 -9.85 -7.06 -12.07
CA GLN A 325 -9.85 -8.36 -12.74
C GLN A 325 -11.25 -8.98 -12.70
N SER A 326 -11.52 -9.94 -13.58
CA SER A 326 -12.74 -10.76 -13.55
C SER A 326 -12.61 -11.94 -12.61
N SER A 327 -11.92 -11.75 -11.48
CA SER A 327 -11.71 -12.79 -10.47
C SER A 327 -12.89 -12.88 -9.51
N VAL A 328 -13.11 -14.07 -8.96
CA VAL A 328 -14.10 -14.35 -7.94
C VAL A 328 -13.41 -14.90 -6.71
N SER A 329 -13.79 -14.46 -5.54
CA SER A 329 -13.35 -15.00 -4.25
C SER A 329 -14.57 -15.33 -3.40
N TYR A 330 -14.55 -16.47 -2.74
CA TYR A 330 -15.62 -16.92 -1.88
C TYR A 330 -15.26 -16.67 -0.41
N LEU A 331 -16.16 -16.01 0.31
CA LEU A 331 -16.07 -15.84 1.76
C LEU A 331 -16.73 -17.02 2.48
N ASN A 332 -17.84 -17.50 1.94
CA ASN A 332 -18.59 -18.65 2.43
C ASN A 332 -19.45 -19.24 1.28
N GLY A 333 -20.33 -20.18 1.56
CA GLY A 333 -21.16 -20.86 0.54
C GLY A 333 -22.17 -19.98 -0.20
N TYR A 334 -22.41 -18.71 0.22
CA TYR A 334 -23.35 -17.83 -0.49
C TYR A 334 -22.84 -16.41 -0.73
N THR A 335 -21.66 -16.06 -0.23
CA THR A 335 -21.05 -14.72 -0.40
C THR A 335 -19.86 -14.78 -1.31
N GLU A 336 -19.95 -14.09 -2.43
CA GLU A 336 -18.93 -13.95 -3.45
C GLU A 336 -18.43 -12.51 -3.53
N LEU A 337 -17.14 -12.33 -3.75
CA LEU A 337 -16.51 -11.05 -4.08
C LEU A 337 -16.03 -11.08 -5.52
N TRP A 338 -16.46 -10.10 -6.29
CA TRP A 338 -16.13 -9.97 -7.70
C TRP A 338 -15.25 -8.76 -7.94
N GLY A 339 -14.18 -8.95 -8.71
CA GLY A 339 -13.47 -7.83 -9.32
C GLY A 339 -14.31 -7.20 -10.43
N THR A 340 -14.12 -5.92 -10.68
CA THR A 340 -14.87 -5.14 -11.69
C THR A 340 -13.91 -4.60 -12.75
N PRO A 341 -13.79 -5.23 -13.90
CA PRO A 341 -13.00 -4.72 -15.01
C PRO A 341 -13.45 -3.32 -15.43
N GLY A 342 -12.51 -2.45 -15.69
CA GLY A 342 -12.79 -1.08 -16.15
C GLY A 342 -13.03 -0.07 -15.03
N LEU A 343 -12.74 -0.39 -13.77
CA LEU A 343 -12.67 0.59 -12.69
C LEU A 343 -11.68 1.71 -13.06
N LYS A 344 -12.06 2.94 -12.72
CA LYS A 344 -11.28 4.13 -13.02
C LYS A 344 -10.74 4.77 -11.74
N PRO A 345 -9.59 5.44 -11.79
CA PRO A 345 -9.13 6.22 -10.66
C PRO A 345 -10.14 7.29 -10.25
N MET A 346 -10.35 7.40 -8.94
CA MET A 346 -11.17 8.44 -8.32
C MET A 346 -10.30 9.65 -7.97
N THR A 347 -10.79 10.84 -8.18
CA THR A 347 -10.13 12.09 -7.81
C THR A 347 -11.00 12.86 -6.84
N ASN A 348 -10.42 13.26 -5.70
CA ASN A 348 -11.06 14.08 -4.69
C ASN A 348 -10.34 15.41 -4.57
N TYR A 349 -11.12 16.50 -4.51
CA TYR A 349 -10.63 17.84 -4.22
C TYR A 349 -11.07 18.21 -2.81
N ASN A 350 -10.11 18.45 -1.92
CA ASN A 350 -10.35 18.79 -0.53
C ASN A 350 -9.97 20.24 -0.26
N LEU A 351 -10.91 20.99 0.26
CA LEU A 351 -10.72 22.37 0.68
C LEU A 351 -10.90 22.43 2.20
N ASN A 352 -9.87 22.86 2.92
CA ASN A 352 -9.91 22.96 4.37
C ASN A 352 -9.51 24.38 4.81
N GLY A 353 -10.20 24.90 5.79
CA GLY A 353 -9.86 26.13 6.48
C GLY A 353 -9.96 25.94 8.00
N SER A 354 -8.98 26.42 8.74
CA SER A 354 -8.99 26.37 10.20
C SER A 354 -8.45 27.66 10.80
N TYR A 355 -8.99 28.01 11.95
CA TYR A 355 -8.51 29.07 12.82
C TYR A 355 -8.30 28.49 14.22
N ILE A 356 -7.14 28.69 14.76
CA ILE A 356 -6.71 28.21 16.07
C ILE A 356 -6.24 29.40 16.90
#